data_366d4f4c7c5291b39da313aa308d8b40
#
_entry.id   366d4f4c7c5291b39da313aa308d8b40
#
_cell.length_a   1.000
_cell.length_b   1.000
_cell.length_c   1.000
_cell.angle_alpha   90.00
_cell.angle_beta   90.00
_cell.angle_gamma   90.00
#
_symmetry.space_group_name_H-M   'P 1'
#
loop_
_entity.id
_entity.type
_entity.pdbx_description
1 polymer ?
#
loop_
_entity_poly.entity_id
_entity_poly.type
_entity_poly.pdbx_seq_one_letter_code
_entity_poly.pdbx_strand_id
1 'polypeptide(L)'
;MRSLTQSELKALVRLLDEEERFAALIEERLLEAGEAALPYLHEALHSPNPLVRTRAGQLVARLRFQQLEEELARFASLDDREMDLETGVFLVARYGYPDLDTTWYSQELDRIAGAISRELHDGMYMEDIIDCINERLFSIEGFQADHQRYYDPENSYINRVIDRRVGIPITLSVIYLLIAKRLNLPISGVAFPGHFLVRYDGPYETLWIDPFNDGAILSREDCEELLRAMGYPVVDEYLAPCTTRQIVARMFNNLAQALLRQGQEARAHEVKKLVLILLT
;
A
#
# COMPACT_ATOMS: atom_id res chain seq x y z
N MET A 1 20.81 -6.74 26.33
CA MET A 1 21.22 -5.39 26.85
C MET A 1 20.18 -4.90 27.85
N ARG A 2 20.55 -4.09 28.85
CA ARG A 2 19.60 -3.51 29.82
C ARG A 2 18.75 -2.47 29.10
N SER A 3 17.41 -2.59 29.16
CA SER A 3 16.51 -1.58 28.64
C SER A 3 16.70 -0.25 29.37
N LEU A 4 16.73 0.85 28.60
CA LEU A 4 16.87 2.20 29.14
C LEU A 4 15.60 2.57 29.93
N THR A 5 15.80 3.24 31.07
CA THR A 5 14.71 3.81 31.86
C THR A 5 14.17 5.07 31.21
N GLN A 6 12.95 5.47 31.56
CA GLN A 6 12.36 6.74 31.11
C GLN A 6 13.22 7.95 31.37
N SER A 7 13.91 7.99 32.55
CA SER A 7 14.82 9.07 32.89
C SER A 7 16.06 9.12 32.02
N GLU A 8 16.61 7.94 31.66
CA GLU A 8 17.76 7.83 30.76
C GLU A 8 17.38 8.25 29.34
N LEU A 9 16.20 7.85 28.82
CA LEU A 9 15.70 8.28 27.54
C LEU A 9 15.50 9.80 27.44
N LYS A 10 14.90 10.41 28.45
CA LYS A 10 14.77 11.88 28.54
C LYS A 10 16.13 12.59 28.58
N ALA A 11 17.09 12.02 29.28
CA ALA A 11 18.44 12.59 29.36
C ALA A 11 19.13 12.50 27.98
N LEU A 12 19.06 11.37 27.29
CA LEU A 12 19.63 11.20 25.95
C LEU A 12 19.03 12.19 24.94
N VAL A 13 17.71 12.37 24.95
CA VAL A 13 17.03 13.29 24.02
C VAL A 13 17.45 14.76 24.27
N ARG A 14 17.73 15.16 25.54
CA ARG A 14 18.23 16.49 25.85
C ARG A 14 19.65 16.73 25.33
N LEU A 15 20.44 15.68 25.16
CA LEU A 15 21.80 15.73 24.63
C LEU A 15 21.87 15.70 23.10
N LEU A 16 20.73 15.76 22.39
CA LEU A 16 20.71 15.80 20.93
C LEU A 16 21.32 17.08 20.33
N ASP A 17 21.66 18.08 21.09
CA ASP A 17 22.38 19.31 20.68
C ASP A 17 23.90 19.25 20.85
N GLU A 18 24.42 18.15 21.39
CA GLU A 18 25.85 17.95 21.58
C GLU A 18 26.64 17.88 20.25
N GLU A 19 27.98 17.99 20.37
CA GLU A 19 28.89 17.87 19.22
C GLU A 19 28.69 16.54 18.49
N GLU A 20 28.93 16.55 17.17
CA GLU A 20 28.63 15.45 16.22
C GLU A 20 29.07 14.06 16.71
N ARG A 21 30.29 13.97 17.28
CA ARG A 21 30.86 12.70 17.78
C ARG A 21 30.06 12.11 18.95
N PHE A 22 29.49 12.94 19.81
CA PHE A 22 28.66 12.51 20.94
C PHE A 22 27.23 12.27 20.50
N ALA A 23 26.73 13.10 19.58
CA ALA A 23 25.40 12.95 19.00
C ALA A 23 25.23 11.59 18.34
N ALA A 24 26.22 11.12 17.57
CA ALA A 24 26.16 9.80 16.91
C ALA A 24 25.98 8.65 17.93
N LEU A 25 26.68 8.70 19.07
CA LEU A 25 26.51 7.69 20.12
C LEU A 25 25.13 7.78 20.80
N ILE A 26 24.63 9.01 21.02
CA ILE A 26 23.31 9.26 21.60
C ILE A 26 22.21 8.74 20.66
N GLU A 27 22.33 9.03 19.35
CA GLU A 27 21.42 8.57 18.31
C GLU A 27 21.38 7.05 18.23
N GLU A 28 22.55 6.38 18.24
CA GLU A 28 22.65 4.93 18.26
C GLU A 28 21.91 4.33 19.46
N ARG A 29 22.11 4.90 20.66
CA ARG A 29 21.42 4.47 21.88
C ARG A 29 19.91 4.67 21.84
N LEU A 30 19.44 5.77 21.24
CA LEU A 30 18.01 6.01 21.05
C LEU A 30 17.41 5.06 20.03
N LEU A 31 18.14 4.71 18.95
CA LEU A 31 17.72 3.72 17.98
C LEU A 31 17.66 2.30 18.58
N GLU A 32 18.65 1.93 19.40
CA GLU A 32 18.63 0.67 20.15
C GLU A 32 17.45 0.56 21.12
N ALA A 33 17.01 1.68 21.69
CA ALA A 33 15.84 1.71 22.55
C ALA A 33 14.52 1.52 21.80
N GLY A 34 14.52 1.69 20.47
CA GLY A 34 13.39 1.42 19.60
C GLY A 34 12.15 2.26 19.95
N GLU A 35 11.01 1.60 19.98
CA GLU A 35 9.72 2.23 20.23
C GLU A 35 9.63 3.01 21.54
N ALA A 36 10.38 2.57 22.58
CA ALA A 36 10.40 3.26 23.87
C ALA A 36 10.94 4.70 23.80
N ALA A 37 11.73 5.03 22.77
CA ALA A 37 12.27 6.38 22.57
C ALA A 37 11.27 7.32 21.87
N LEU A 38 10.31 6.80 21.09
CA LEU A 38 9.39 7.60 20.24
C LEU A 38 8.64 8.71 21.01
N PRO A 39 8.04 8.47 22.20
CA PRO A 39 7.31 9.52 22.91
C PRO A 39 8.19 10.73 23.24
N TYR A 40 9.45 10.50 23.59
CA TYR A 40 10.40 11.55 23.95
C TYR A 40 10.96 12.27 22.73
N LEU A 41 11.15 11.54 21.63
CA LEU A 41 11.55 12.12 20.34
C LEU A 41 10.42 12.98 19.74
N HIS A 42 9.16 12.56 19.87
CA HIS A 42 8.00 13.36 19.45
C HIS A 42 7.89 14.66 20.25
N GLU A 43 8.14 14.63 21.58
CA GLU A 43 8.23 15.85 22.39
C GLU A 43 9.37 16.77 21.89
N ALA A 44 10.51 16.18 21.51
CA ALA A 44 11.68 16.93 21.02
C ALA A 44 11.47 17.58 19.64
N LEU A 45 10.50 17.12 18.83
CA LEU A 45 10.11 17.80 17.57
C LEU A 45 9.60 19.24 17.82
N HIS A 46 9.16 19.55 19.02
CA HIS A 46 8.69 20.88 19.44
C HIS A 46 9.76 21.67 20.21
N SER A 47 11.00 21.17 20.29
CA SER A 47 12.11 21.84 20.96
C SER A 47 12.35 23.26 20.39
N PRO A 48 12.67 24.29 21.20
CA PRO A 48 13.11 25.58 20.69
C PRO A 48 14.41 25.50 19.89
N ASN A 49 15.29 24.50 20.19
CA ASN A 49 16.55 24.30 19.50
C ASN A 49 16.31 23.62 18.10
N PRO A 50 16.65 24.29 16.97
CA PRO A 50 16.46 23.72 15.64
C PRO A 50 17.24 22.42 15.40
N LEU A 51 18.45 22.29 15.97
CA LEU A 51 19.28 21.10 15.82
C LEU A 51 18.63 19.87 16.47
N VAL A 52 18.07 20.06 17.67
CA VAL A 52 17.32 19.01 18.38
C VAL A 52 16.11 18.58 17.56
N ARG A 53 15.34 19.53 17.02
CA ARG A 53 14.18 19.19 16.16
C ARG A 53 14.60 18.38 14.95
N THR A 54 15.67 18.78 14.27
CA THR A 54 16.16 18.09 13.06
C THR A 54 16.60 16.66 13.40
N ARG A 55 17.44 16.48 14.42
CA ARG A 55 17.93 15.16 14.82
C ARG A 55 16.81 14.27 15.34
N ALA A 56 15.90 14.81 16.15
CA ALA A 56 14.72 14.09 16.61
C ALA A 56 13.85 13.61 15.43
N GLY A 57 13.62 14.47 14.43
CA GLY A 57 12.87 14.12 13.24
C GLY A 57 13.53 12.99 12.42
N GLN A 58 14.84 13.04 12.28
CA GLN A 58 15.61 11.99 11.61
C GLN A 58 15.54 10.65 12.36
N LEU A 59 15.63 10.68 13.70
CA LEU A 59 15.52 9.50 14.54
C LEU A 59 14.12 8.89 14.49
N VAL A 60 13.07 9.72 14.56
CA VAL A 60 11.69 9.25 14.41
C VAL A 60 11.51 8.57 13.05
N ALA A 61 11.97 9.17 11.96
CA ALA A 61 11.87 8.59 10.63
C ALA A 61 12.61 7.24 10.53
N ARG A 62 13.83 7.15 11.08
CA ARG A 62 14.61 5.90 11.11
C ARG A 62 13.93 4.81 11.94
N LEU A 63 13.41 5.13 13.12
CA LEU A 63 12.70 4.18 13.98
C LEU A 63 11.42 3.66 13.31
N ARG A 64 10.66 4.56 12.68
CA ARG A 64 9.44 4.18 11.96
C ARG A 64 9.75 3.29 10.75
N PHE A 65 10.83 3.57 10.04
CA PHE A 65 11.26 2.71 8.94
C PHE A 65 11.71 1.33 9.43
N GLN A 66 12.47 1.23 10.51
CA GLN A 66 12.85 -0.04 11.14
C GLN A 66 11.63 -0.86 11.58
N GLN A 67 10.62 -0.22 12.19
CA GLN A 67 9.36 -0.87 12.55
C GLN A 67 8.66 -1.44 11.31
N LEU A 68 8.60 -0.67 10.23
CA LEU A 68 8.00 -1.13 8.98
C LEU A 68 8.77 -2.31 8.37
N GLU A 69 10.12 -2.29 8.39
CA GLU A 69 10.95 -3.41 7.94
C GLU A 69 10.64 -4.69 8.73
N GLU A 70 10.52 -4.59 10.07
CA GLU A 70 10.19 -5.73 10.92
C GLU A 70 8.76 -6.26 10.69
N GLU A 71 7.79 -5.36 10.55
CA GLU A 71 6.40 -5.74 10.25
C GLU A 71 6.31 -6.42 8.89
N LEU A 72 7.00 -5.87 7.89
CA LEU A 72 7.03 -6.43 6.54
C LEU A 72 7.75 -7.78 6.51
N ALA A 73 8.84 -7.95 7.26
CA ALA A 73 9.53 -9.24 7.37
C ALA A 73 8.64 -10.32 8.01
N ARG A 74 7.86 -9.97 9.06
CA ARG A 74 6.86 -10.87 9.63
C ARG A 74 5.77 -11.22 8.62
N PHE A 75 5.28 -10.24 7.88
CA PHE A 75 4.30 -10.47 6.81
C PHE A 75 4.88 -11.36 5.70
N ALA A 76 6.13 -11.12 5.29
CA ALA A 76 6.82 -11.90 4.26
C ALA A 76 7.10 -13.35 4.68
N SER A 77 7.19 -13.64 5.98
CA SER A 77 7.40 -15.01 6.49
C SER A 77 6.14 -15.89 6.44
N LEU A 78 4.98 -15.32 6.13
CA LEU A 78 3.74 -16.07 5.97
C LEU A 78 3.71 -16.81 4.62
N ASP A 79 3.02 -17.95 4.57
CA ASP A 79 2.67 -18.58 3.30
C ASP A 79 1.73 -17.66 2.48
N ASP A 80 1.84 -17.67 1.16
CA ASP A 80 1.06 -16.79 0.27
C ASP A 80 -0.46 -16.90 0.50
N ARG A 81 -0.95 -18.05 0.96
CA ARG A 81 -2.37 -18.29 1.29
C ARG A 81 -2.81 -17.64 2.60
N GLU A 82 -1.87 -17.38 3.50
CA GLU A 82 -2.11 -16.76 4.81
C GLU A 82 -1.92 -15.24 4.75
N MET A 83 -1.30 -14.74 3.67
CA MET A 83 -1.11 -13.31 3.48
C MET A 83 -2.43 -12.60 3.25
N ASP A 84 -2.84 -11.74 4.19
CA ASP A 84 -3.99 -10.88 4.02
C ASP A 84 -3.65 -9.66 3.17
N LEU A 85 -4.41 -9.45 2.06
CA LEU A 85 -4.17 -8.33 1.14
C LEU A 85 -4.32 -6.98 1.84
N GLU A 86 -5.33 -6.81 2.68
CA GLU A 86 -5.58 -5.56 3.39
C GLU A 86 -4.42 -5.18 4.31
N THR A 87 -3.91 -6.14 5.07
CA THR A 87 -2.70 -5.97 5.87
C THR A 87 -1.51 -5.53 5.01
N GLY A 88 -1.26 -6.22 3.90
CA GLY A 88 -0.15 -5.92 3.00
C GLY A 88 -0.22 -4.51 2.40
N VAL A 89 -1.39 -4.06 1.96
CA VAL A 89 -1.54 -2.72 1.37
C VAL A 89 -1.43 -1.60 2.40
N PHE A 90 -1.83 -1.85 3.66
CA PHE A 90 -1.59 -0.90 4.73
C PHE A 90 -0.12 -0.80 5.13
N LEU A 91 0.68 -1.86 4.99
CA LEU A 91 2.14 -1.76 5.15
C LEU A 91 2.75 -0.83 4.09
N VAL A 92 2.27 -0.86 2.84
CA VAL A 92 2.69 0.11 1.82
C VAL A 92 2.32 1.54 2.24
N ALA A 93 1.10 1.75 2.75
CA ALA A 93 0.63 3.07 3.18
C ALA A 93 1.44 3.61 4.38
N ARG A 94 1.85 2.77 5.31
CA ARG A 94 2.66 3.15 6.49
C ARG A 94 4.04 3.69 6.14
N TYR A 95 4.58 3.40 4.97
CA TYR A 95 5.83 4.04 4.54
C TYR A 95 5.69 5.56 4.44
N GLY A 96 4.58 6.05 3.92
CA GLY A 96 4.29 7.50 3.85
C GLY A 96 3.57 8.06 5.08
N TYR A 97 2.83 7.21 5.77
CA TYR A 97 1.92 7.55 6.88
C TYR A 97 2.12 6.59 8.06
N PRO A 98 3.25 6.72 8.81
CA PRO A 98 3.59 5.73 9.85
C PRO A 98 2.55 5.58 10.97
N ASP A 99 1.84 6.66 11.30
CA ASP A 99 0.82 6.68 12.36
C ASP A 99 -0.61 6.51 11.81
N LEU A 100 -0.75 5.85 10.64
CA LEU A 100 -2.03 5.63 9.99
C LEU A 100 -2.99 4.83 10.88
N ASP A 101 -4.18 5.38 11.15
CA ASP A 101 -5.29 4.61 11.71
C ASP A 101 -5.96 3.78 10.60
N THR A 102 -5.55 2.52 10.50
CA THR A 102 -6.08 1.59 9.50
C THR A 102 -7.52 1.20 9.76
N THR A 103 -8.00 1.32 11.02
CA THR A 103 -9.35 0.93 11.43
C THR A 103 -10.40 1.74 10.68
N TRP A 104 -10.19 3.04 10.56
CA TRP A 104 -11.12 3.91 9.84
C TRP A 104 -11.24 3.52 8.36
N TYR A 105 -10.11 3.23 7.70
CA TYR A 105 -10.10 2.83 6.29
C TYR A 105 -10.74 1.46 6.06
N SER A 106 -10.53 0.51 6.97
CA SER A 106 -11.19 -0.78 6.96
C SER A 106 -12.71 -0.63 7.07
N GLN A 107 -13.19 0.20 8.00
CA GLN A 107 -14.61 0.51 8.18
C GLN A 107 -15.22 1.22 6.97
N GLU A 108 -14.47 2.09 6.30
CA GLU A 108 -14.95 2.73 5.07
C GLU A 108 -15.13 1.72 3.94
N LEU A 109 -14.21 0.76 3.79
CA LEU A 109 -14.36 -0.37 2.86
C LEU A 109 -15.56 -1.26 3.24
N ASP A 110 -15.76 -1.53 4.54
CA ASP A 110 -16.94 -2.26 5.04
C ASP A 110 -18.25 -1.54 4.71
N ARG A 111 -18.28 -0.21 4.85
CA ARG A 111 -19.44 0.63 4.49
C ARG A 111 -19.77 0.49 3.00
N ILE A 112 -18.77 0.59 2.14
CA ILE A 112 -18.95 0.48 0.68
C ILE A 112 -19.44 -0.92 0.32
N ALA A 113 -18.79 -1.98 0.80
CA ALA A 113 -19.19 -3.35 0.54
C ALA A 113 -20.58 -3.66 1.07
N GLY A 114 -20.91 -3.18 2.29
CA GLY A 114 -22.24 -3.33 2.88
C GLY A 114 -23.32 -2.60 2.08
N ALA A 115 -23.01 -1.52 1.39
CA ALA A 115 -23.96 -0.87 0.48
C ALA A 115 -24.22 -1.73 -0.76
N ILE A 116 -23.18 -2.28 -1.39
CA ILE A 116 -23.30 -3.21 -2.54
C ILE A 116 -24.10 -4.45 -2.13
N SER A 117 -23.73 -5.07 -0.99
CA SER A 117 -24.37 -6.31 -0.51
C SER A 117 -25.89 -6.21 -0.38
N ARG A 118 -26.45 -5.00 -0.12
CA ARG A 118 -27.90 -4.79 -0.05
C ARG A 118 -28.60 -4.79 -1.42
N GLU A 119 -27.84 -4.60 -2.48
CA GLU A 119 -28.33 -4.59 -3.87
C GLU A 119 -28.23 -5.99 -4.50
N LEU A 120 -27.36 -6.85 -3.94
CA LEU A 120 -27.17 -8.22 -4.44
C LEU A 120 -28.27 -9.15 -3.93
N HIS A 121 -28.72 -10.07 -4.79
CA HIS A 121 -29.69 -11.12 -4.44
C HIS A 121 -29.36 -12.43 -5.15
N ASP A 122 -29.88 -13.53 -4.64
CA ASP A 122 -29.66 -14.85 -5.21
C ASP A 122 -30.15 -14.91 -6.66
N GLY A 123 -29.33 -15.53 -7.51
CA GLY A 123 -29.64 -15.75 -8.92
C GLY A 123 -29.22 -14.62 -9.87
N MET A 124 -28.54 -13.57 -9.37
CA MET A 124 -27.92 -12.58 -10.26
C MET A 124 -26.82 -13.22 -11.12
N TYR A 125 -26.74 -12.79 -12.37
CA TYR A 125 -25.58 -13.11 -13.21
C TYR A 125 -24.35 -12.32 -12.73
N MET A 126 -23.17 -12.82 -13.06
CA MET A 126 -21.94 -12.17 -12.58
C MET A 126 -21.75 -10.78 -13.16
N GLU A 127 -22.14 -10.57 -14.40
CA GLU A 127 -22.11 -9.24 -15.03
C GLU A 127 -22.97 -8.24 -14.27
N ASP A 128 -24.16 -8.61 -13.81
CA ASP A 128 -25.04 -7.76 -13.01
C ASP A 128 -24.38 -7.43 -11.64
N ILE A 129 -23.67 -8.39 -11.04
CA ILE A 129 -22.92 -8.17 -9.81
C ILE A 129 -21.75 -7.21 -10.05
N ILE A 130 -21.01 -7.40 -11.14
CA ILE A 130 -19.93 -6.50 -11.57
C ILE A 130 -20.48 -5.10 -11.80
N ASP A 131 -21.61 -4.96 -12.45
CA ASP A 131 -22.28 -3.67 -12.70
C ASP A 131 -22.67 -2.99 -11.39
N CYS A 132 -23.21 -3.72 -10.38
CA CYS A 132 -23.47 -3.18 -9.05
C CYS A 132 -22.20 -2.67 -8.36
N ILE A 133 -21.08 -3.39 -8.48
CA ILE A 133 -19.79 -2.96 -7.93
C ILE A 133 -19.30 -1.70 -8.66
N ASN A 134 -19.35 -1.68 -9.99
CA ASN A 134 -18.90 -0.57 -10.82
C ASN A 134 -19.72 0.69 -10.55
N GLU A 135 -21.07 0.57 -10.54
CA GLU A 135 -21.97 1.69 -10.21
C GLU A 135 -21.63 2.27 -8.84
N ARG A 136 -21.45 1.41 -7.83
CA ARG A 136 -21.09 1.86 -6.49
C ARG A 136 -19.73 2.53 -6.46
N LEU A 137 -18.68 1.91 -6.97
CA LEU A 137 -17.31 2.42 -6.85
C LEU A 137 -17.09 3.67 -7.71
N PHE A 138 -17.49 3.64 -8.97
CA PHE A 138 -17.11 4.67 -9.94
C PHE A 138 -18.15 5.78 -10.02
N SER A 139 -19.46 5.46 -10.03
CA SER A 139 -20.51 6.47 -10.16
C SER A 139 -20.89 7.09 -8.81
N ILE A 140 -21.06 6.29 -7.75
CA ILE A 140 -21.58 6.77 -6.47
C ILE A 140 -20.47 7.22 -5.53
N GLU A 141 -19.44 6.39 -5.29
CA GLU A 141 -18.28 6.73 -4.45
C GLU A 141 -17.30 7.65 -5.16
N GLY A 142 -17.34 7.71 -6.49
CA GLY A 142 -16.56 8.62 -7.32
C GLY A 142 -15.09 8.28 -7.45
N PHE A 143 -14.72 6.99 -7.33
CA PHE A 143 -13.35 6.57 -7.63
C PHE A 143 -13.07 6.75 -9.12
N GLN A 144 -11.88 7.27 -9.44
CA GLN A 144 -11.50 7.57 -10.82
C GLN A 144 -10.01 7.42 -11.05
N ALA A 145 -9.64 7.27 -12.31
CA ALA A 145 -8.26 7.16 -12.76
C ALA A 145 -7.51 8.51 -12.69
N ASP A 146 -6.26 8.53 -12.19
CA ASP A 146 -5.38 9.69 -12.27
C ASP A 146 -4.54 9.65 -13.55
N HIS A 147 -5.10 10.13 -14.65
CA HIS A 147 -4.37 10.25 -15.91
C HIS A 147 -3.40 11.42 -15.92
N GLN A 148 -3.63 12.47 -15.10
CA GLN A 148 -2.83 13.69 -15.13
C GLN A 148 -1.58 13.59 -14.27
N ARG A 149 -1.66 12.92 -13.11
CA ARG A 149 -0.59 12.80 -12.13
C ARG A 149 -0.28 11.34 -11.82
N TYR A 150 -0.21 10.52 -12.87
CA TYR A 150 0.00 9.06 -12.74
C TYR A 150 1.17 8.71 -11.80
N TYR A 151 2.28 9.44 -11.86
CA TYR A 151 3.46 9.23 -11.04
C TYR A 151 3.47 10.06 -9.74
N ASP A 152 2.32 10.51 -9.26
CA ASP A 152 2.21 11.06 -7.90
C ASP A 152 2.34 9.92 -6.89
N PRO A 153 3.32 9.94 -5.93
CA PRO A 153 3.44 8.93 -4.88
C PRO A 153 2.16 8.73 -4.07
N GLU A 154 1.33 9.77 -3.93
CA GLU A 154 0.03 9.71 -3.26
C GLU A 154 -0.93 8.68 -3.88
N ASN A 155 -0.76 8.37 -5.16
CA ASN A 155 -1.54 7.35 -5.85
C ASN A 155 -1.15 5.92 -5.49
N SER A 156 -0.01 5.72 -4.80
CA SER A 156 0.47 4.42 -4.35
C SER A 156 0.01 4.06 -2.94
N TYR A 157 -0.43 5.05 -2.15
CA TYR A 157 -0.90 4.84 -0.78
C TYR A 157 -2.41 4.65 -0.75
N ILE A 158 -2.86 3.47 -0.32
CA ILE A 158 -4.29 3.10 -0.36
C ILE A 158 -5.17 4.06 0.46
N ASN A 159 -4.69 4.55 1.61
CA ASN A 159 -5.37 5.54 2.40
C ASN A 159 -5.64 6.83 1.61
N ARG A 160 -4.64 7.31 0.85
CA ARG A 160 -4.77 8.53 0.05
C ARG A 160 -5.69 8.33 -1.14
N VAL A 161 -5.68 7.14 -1.73
CA VAL A 161 -6.62 6.80 -2.81
C VAL A 161 -8.06 6.75 -2.28
N ILE A 162 -8.28 6.18 -1.09
CA ILE A 162 -9.60 6.19 -0.44
C ILE A 162 -10.03 7.63 -0.11
N ASP A 163 -9.15 8.48 0.45
CA ASP A 163 -9.48 9.87 0.79
C ASP A 163 -9.82 10.72 -0.44
N ARG A 164 -9.03 10.57 -1.51
CA ARG A 164 -9.11 11.42 -2.70
C ARG A 164 -10.03 10.88 -3.78
N ARG A 165 -10.43 9.61 -3.69
CA ARG A 165 -11.18 8.87 -4.71
C ARG A 165 -10.46 8.83 -6.07
N VAL A 166 -9.13 8.94 -6.08
CA VAL A 166 -8.31 8.98 -7.29
C VAL A 166 -7.14 8.04 -7.14
N GLY A 167 -6.87 7.19 -8.14
CA GLY A 167 -5.81 6.19 -8.09
C GLY A 167 -5.22 5.80 -9.44
N ILE A 168 -4.27 4.88 -9.39
CA ILE A 168 -3.63 4.25 -10.55
C ILE A 168 -4.16 2.81 -10.71
N PRO A 169 -3.88 2.12 -11.83
CA PRO A 169 -4.46 0.80 -12.09
C PRO A 169 -4.41 -0.15 -10.91
N ILE A 170 -3.25 -0.34 -10.29
CA ILE A 170 -3.11 -1.28 -9.17
C ILE A 170 -3.88 -0.85 -7.92
N THR A 171 -3.92 0.43 -7.57
CA THR A 171 -4.60 0.86 -6.34
C THR A 171 -6.12 0.86 -6.47
N LEU A 172 -6.66 1.20 -7.64
CA LEU A 172 -8.08 1.02 -7.92
C LEU A 172 -8.48 -0.46 -7.96
N SER A 173 -7.64 -1.31 -8.56
CA SER A 173 -7.85 -2.77 -8.56
C SER A 173 -7.77 -3.35 -7.14
N VAL A 174 -6.88 -2.87 -6.30
CA VAL A 174 -6.78 -3.30 -4.89
C VAL A 174 -8.06 -2.92 -4.13
N ILE A 175 -8.61 -1.72 -4.30
CA ILE A 175 -9.92 -1.36 -3.71
C ILE A 175 -10.99 -2.34 -4.19
N TYR A 176 -11.04 -2.61 -5.48
CA TYR A 176 -11.98 -3.58 -6.06
C TYR A 176 -11.84 -4.96 -5.41
N LEU A 177 -10.61 -5.47 -5.26
CA LEU A 177 -10.32 -6.76 -4.62
C LEU A 177 -10.73 -6.79 -3.14
N LEU A 178 -10.49 -5.72 -2.39
CA LEU A 178 -10.86 -5.61 -0.98
C LEU A 178 -12.39 -5.58 -0.80
N ILE A 179 -13.11 -4.97 -1.73
CA ILE A 179 -14.58 -5.00 -1.78
C ILE A 179 -15.07 -6.40 -2.17
N ALA A 180 -14.52 -7.00 -3.23
CA ALA A 180 -14.88 -8.34 -3.68
C ALA A 180 -14.67 -9.40 -2.57
N LYS A 181 -13.57 -9.29 -1.80
CA LYS A 181 -13.31 -10.15 -0.64
C LYS A 181 -14.41 -10.05 0.41
N ARG A 182 -14.88 -8.84 0.72
CA ARG A 182 -15.97 -8.60 1.68
C ARG A 182 -17.31 -9.14 1.21
N LEU A 183 -17.51 -9.18 -0.11
CA LEU A 183 -18.69 -9.76 -0.75
C LEU A 183 -18.56 -11.28 -0.98
N ASN A 184 -17.44 -11.90 -0.60
CA ASN A 184 -17.11 -13.31 -0.85
C ASN A 184 -17.17 -13.68 -2.34
N LEU A 185 -16.76 -12.79 -3.22
CA LEU A 185 -16.72 -13.04 -4.66
C LEU A 185 -15.38 -13.64 -5.07
N PRO A 186 -15.35 -14.59 -6.02
CA PRO A 186 -14.13 -15.24 -6.51
C PRO A 186 -13.39 -14.34 -7.51
N ILE A 187 -12.92 -13.19 -7.04
CA ILE A 187 -12.20 -12.20 -7.83
C ILE A 187 -10.76 -12.12 -7.34
N SER A 188 -9.80 -12.19 -8.25
CA SER A 188 -8.37 -12.17 -8.01
C SER A 188 -7.68 -11.04 -8.80
N GLY A 189 -6.48 -10.62 -8.37
CA GLY A 189 -5.68 -9.63 -9.09
C GLY A 189 -4.90 -10.26 -10.23
N VAL A 190 -4.67 -9.49 -11.29
CA VAL A 190 -3.86 -9.88 -12.45
C VAL A 190 -2.77 -8.83 -12.68
N ALA A 191 -1.51 -9.26 -12.54
CA ALA A 191 -0.34 -8.41 -12.73
C ALA A 191 -0.04 -8.19 -14.22
N PHE A 192 -0.98 -7.56 -14.92
CA PHE A 192 -0.90 -7.30 -16.35
C PHE A 192 0.32 -6.40 -16.67
N PRO A 193 1.10 -6.68 -17.74
CA PRO A 193 2.24 -5.85 -18.14
C PRO A 193 1.83 -4.40 -18.42
N GLY A 194 2.51 -3.46 -17.75
CA GLY A 194 2.19 -2.03 -17.88
C GLY A 194 0.86 -1.59 -17.28
N HIS A 195 0.03 -2.53 -16.79
CA HIS A 195 -1.30 -2.28 -16.25
C HIS A 195 -1.59 -3.20 -15.05
N PHE A 196 -2.79 -3.14 -14.48
CA PHE A 196 -3.26 -4.07 -13.46
C PHE A 196 -4.77 -4.26 -13.62
N LEU A 197 -5.20 -5.51 -13.71
CA LEU A 197 -6.60 -5.89 -13.86
C LEU A 197 -7.07 -6.70 -12.66
N VAL A 198 -8.37 -6.93 -12.56
CA VAL A 198 -8.94 -7.97 -11.71
C VAL A 198 -9.64 -9.02 -12.57
N ARG A 199 -9.70 -10.25 -12.08
CA ARG A 199 -10.22 -11.40 -12.81
C ARG A 199 -11.24 -12.13 -11.95
N TYR A 200 -12.41 -12.36 -12.55
CA TYR A 200 -13.41 -13.24 -12.03
C TYR A 200 -13.22 -14.63 -12.66
N ASP A 201 -13.17 -15.67 -11.83
CA ASP A 201 -13.16 -17.06 -12.25
C ASP A 201 -14.50 -17.70 -11.91
N GLY A 202 -15.43 -17.67 -12.85
CA GLY A 202 -16.76 -18.29 -12.73
C GLY A 202 -16.77 -19.76 -13.13
N PRO A 203 -17.88 -20.46 -12.86
CA PRO A 203 -18.02 -21.88 -13.21
C PRO A 203 -18.13 -22.13 -14.72
N TYR A 204 -18.49 -21.12 -15.50
CA TYR A 204 -18.74 -21.24 -16.93
C TYR A 204 -17.87 -20.32 -17.79
N GLU A 205 -17.35 -19.25 -17.20
CA GLU A 205 -16.58 -18.23 -17.90
C GLU A 205 -15.55 -17.57 -16.99
N THR A 206 -14.57 -16.95 -17.61
CA THR A 206 -13.59 -16.09 -16.96
C THR A 206 -13.70 -14.71 -17.57
N LEU A 207 -13.81 -13.68 -16.72
CA LEU A 207 -13.89 -12.28 -17.12
C LEU A 207 -12.72 -11.51 -16.51
N TRP A 208 -12.18 -10.56 -17.27
CA TRP A 208 -11.25 -9.56 -16.74
C TRP A 208 -11.98 -8.23 -16.61
N ILE A 209 -11.65 -7.48 -15.59
CA ILE A 209 -12.29 -6.20 -15.30
C ILE A 209 -11.16 -5.18 -15.13
N ASP A 210 -11.34 -4.01 -15.70
CA ASP A 210 -10.38 -2.91 -15.62
C ASP A 210 -10.89 -1.76 -14.74
N PRO A 211 -10.56 -1.75 -13.43
CA PRO A 211 -10.97 -0.68 -12.52
C PRO A 211 -10.39 0.70 -12.85
N PHE A 212 -9.34 0.79 -13.68
CA PHE A 212 -8.79 2.07 -14.16
C PHE A 212 -9.61 2.67 -15.32
N ASN A 213 -10.41 1.84 -15.99
CA ASN A 213 -11.38 2.23 -17.00
C ASN A 213 -12.81 1.94 -16.51
N ASP A 214 -13.16 2.46 -15.33
CA ASP A 214 -14.49 2.43 -14.71
C ASP A 214 -15.10 1.01 -14.62
N GLY A 215 -14.24 -0.01 -14.47
CA GLY A 215 -14.65 -1.40 -14.35
C GLY A 215 -15.06 -2.06 -15.67
N ALA A 216 -14.54 -1.59 -16.80
CA ALA A 216 -14.82 -2.20 -18.10
C ALA A 216 -14.55 -3.71 -18.09
N ILE A 217 -15.52 -4.50 -18.53
CA ILE A 217 -15.41 -5.95 -18.65
C ILE A 217 -14.68 -6.27 -19.96
N LEU A 218 -13.66 -7.12 -19.87
CA LEU A 218 -12.81 -7.54 -20.98
C LEU A 218 -12.92 -9.06 -21.16
N SER A 219 -13.03 -9.48 -22.40
CA SER A 219 -12.85 -10.87 -22.80
C SER A 219 -11.36 -11.25 -22.81
N ARG A 220 -11.06 -12.53 -22.98
CA ARG A 220 -9.67 -12.97 -23.19
C ARG A 220 -9.07 -12.33 -24.44
N GLU A 221 -9.85 -12.27 -25.51
CA GLU A 221 -9.46 -11.68 -26.78
C GLU A 221 -9.09 -10.19 -26.63
N ASP A 222 -9.89 -9.42 -25.88
CA ASP A 222 -9.60 -8.03 -25.59
C ASP A 222 -8.27 -7.86 -24.82
N CYS A 223 -8.03 -8.72 -23.84
CA CYS A 223 -6.76 -8.74 -23.09
C CYS A 223 -5.56 -9.07 -23.99
N GLU A 224 -5.71 -10.03 -24.89
CA GLU A 224 -4.67 -10.41 -25.85
C GLU A 224 -4.38 -9.27 -26.85
N GLU A 225 -5.42 -8.55 -27.30
CA GLU A 225 -5.27 -7.36 -28.15
C GLU A 225 -4.54 -6.24 -27.41
N LEU A 226 -4.86 -5.99 -26.14
CA LEU A 226 -4.15 -5.02 -25.31
C LEU A 226 -2.67 -5.37 -25.16
N LEU A 227 -2.33 -6.65 -24.89
CA LEU A 227 -0.92 -7.11 -24.81
C LEU A 227 -0.19 -6.82 -26.13
N ARG A 228 -0.78 -7.19 -27.28
CA ARG A 228 -0.18 -6.93 -28.60
C ARG A 228 0.01 -5.43 -28.86
N ALA A 229 -1.00 -4.61 -28.54
CA ALA A 229 -0.93 -3.15 -28.71
C ALA A 229 0.17 -2.52 -27.87
N MET A 230 0.45 -3.08 -26.68
CA MET A 230 1.52 -2.62 -25.78
C MET A 230 2.89 -3.23 -26.11
N GLY A 231 2.98 -4.11 -27.12
CA GLY A 231 4.23 -4.75 -27.56
C GLY A 231 4.68 -5.93 -26.69
N TYR A 232 3.78 -6.53 -25.92
CA TYR A 232 4.07 -7.71 -25.11
C TYR A 232 3.65 -8.99 -25.84
N PRO A 233 4.33 -10.13 -25.60
CA PRO A 233 3.89 -11.41 -26.08
C PRO A 233 2.59 -11.83 -25.36
N VAL A 234 1.75 -12.59 -26.08
CA VAL A 234 0.55 -13.19 -25.47
C VAL A 234 0.96 -14.50 -24.82
N VAL A 235 1.01 -14.48 -23.47
CA VAL A 235 1.32 -15.64 -22.63
C VAL A 235 0.31 -15.73 -21.50
N ASP A 236 -0.05 -16.95 -21.09
CA ASP A 236 -1.07 -17.17 -20.06
C ASP A 236 -0.72 -16.59 -18.70
N GLU A 237 0.58 -16.51 -18.39
CA GLU A 237 1.09 -15.93 -17.13
C GLU A 237 0.69 -14.47 -16.94
N TYR A 238 0.53 -13.72 -18.03
CA TYR A 238 0.09 -12.32 -17.96
C TYR A 238 -1.41 -12.14 -17.71
N LEU A 239 -2.18 -13.21 -17.87
CA LEU A 239 -3.63 -13.25 -17.66
C LEU A 239 -4.00 -14.06 -16.40
N ALA A 240 -3.02 -14.66 -15.74
CA ALA A 240 -3.21 -15.50 -14.57
C ALA A 240 -3.36 -14.66 -13.28
N PRO A 241 -4.08 -15.19 -12.26
CA PRO A 241 -4.12 -14.60 -10.94
C PRO A 241 -2.72 -14.45 -10.33
N CYS A 242 -2.48 -13.33 -9.67
CA CYS A 242 -1.27 -13.09 -8.89
C CYS A 242 -1.52 -13.24 -7.39
N THR A 243 -0.46 -13.51 -6.64
CA THR A 243 -0.53 -13.68 -5.18
C THR A 243 -0.57 -12.32 -4.47
N THR A 244 -0.99 -12.32 -3.20
CA THR A 244 -0.94 -11.12 -2.35
C THR A 244 0.49 -10.55 -2.28
N ARG A 245 1.51 -11.41 -2.16
CA ARG A 245 2.92 -11.02 -2.18
C ARG A 245 3.27 -10.23 -3.44
N GLN A 246 2.85 -10.73 -4.60
CA GLN A 246 3.10 -10.08 -5.89
C GLN A 246 2.40 -8.72 -6.00
N ILE A 247 1.17 -8.60 -5.51
CA ILE A 247 0.41 -7.33 -5.47
C ILE A 247 1.17 -6.31 -4.62
N VAL A 248 1.53 -6.65 -3.39
CA VAL A 248 2.21 -5.74 -2.45
C VAL A 248 3.59 -5.34 -2.99
N ALA A 249 4.36 -6.29 -3.54
CA ALA A 249 5.64 -6.01 -4.19
C ALA A 249 5.47 -5.04 -5.38
N ARG A 250 4.42 -5.21 -6.18
CA ARG A 250 4.11 -4.31 -7.31
C ARG A 250 3.73 -2.91 -6.82
N MET A 251 2.97 -2.78 -5.72
CA MET A 251 2.65 -1.48 -5.12
C MET A 251 3.89 -0.75 -4.64
N PHE A 252 4.81 -1.41 -3.92
CA PHE A 252 6.09 -0.82 -3.54
C PHE A 252 6.93 -0.43 -4.77
N ASN A 253 6.97 -1.24 -5.82
CA ASN A 253 7.69 -0.91 -7.05
C ASN A 253 7.11 0.33 -7.74
N ASN A 254 5.79 0.47 -7.79
CA ASN A 254 5.14 1.68 -8.33
C ASN A 254 5.49 2.92 -7.50
N LEU A 255 5.47 2.81 -6.16
CA LEU A 255 5.89 3.87 -5.26
C LEU A 255 7.36 4.26 -5.49
N ALA A 256 8.26 3.29 -5.61
CA ALA A 256 9.67 3.56 -5.89
C ALA A 256 9.86 4.30 -7.22
N GLN A 257 9.12 3.90 -8.26
CA GLN A 257 9.15 4.60 -9.56
C GLN A 257 8.61 6.02 -9.47
N ALA A 258 7.50 6.23 -8.75
CA ALA A 258 6.93 7.56 -8.53
C ALA A 258 7.92 8.48 -7.79
N LEU A 259 8.57 7.98 -6.75
CA LEU A 259 9.60 8.71 -6.00
C LEU A 259 10.81 9.06 -6.90
N LEU A 260 11.29 8.14 -7.74
CA LEU A 260 12.36 8.39 -8.70
C LEU A 260 11.99 9.49 -9.70
N ARG A 261 10.77 9.47 -10.23
CA ARG A 261 10.27 10.52 -11.15
C ARG A 261 10.21 11.91 -10.50
N GLN A 262 10.07 11.96 -9.17
CA GLN A 262 10.12 13.21 -8.40
C GLN A 262 11.54 13.58 -7.92
N GLY A 263 12.59 12.86 -8.33
CA GLY A 263 13.96 13.10 -7.89
C GLY A 263 14.26 12.70 -6.44
N GLN A 264 13.39 11.90 -5.79
CA GLN A 264 13.55 11.46 -4.41
C GLN A 264 14.30 10.10 -4.37
N GLU A 265 15.53 10.08 -4.89
CA GLU A 265 16.32 8.85 -5.09
C GLU A 265 16.57 8.07 -3.79
N ALA A 266 16.88 8.78 -2.70
CA ALA A 266 17.14 8.15 -1.40
C ALA A 266 15.90 7.39 -0.89
N ARG A 267 14.73 8.00 -0.96
CA ARG A 267 13.46 7.37 -0.57
C ARG A 267 13.09 6.20 -1.49
N ALA A 268 13.32 6.37 -2.79
CA ALA A 268 13.10 5.27 -3.74
C ALA A 268 14.00 4.05 -3.44
N HIS A 269 15.24 4.30 -3.00
CA HIS A 269 16.15 3.23 -2.57
C HIS A 269 15.67 2.52 -1.30
N GLU A 270 15.14 3.26 -0.32
CA GLU A 270 14.52 2.69 0.88
C GLU A 270 13.33 1.78 0.50
N VAL A 271 12.44 2.25 -0.38
CA VAL A 271 11.29 1.45 -0.83
C VAL A 271 11.73 0.19 -1.57
N LYS A 272 12.81 0.24 -2.36
CA LYS A 272 13.37 -0.95 -3.01
C LYS A 272 13.91 -1.99 -2.03
N LYS A 273 14.43 -1.57 -0.87
CA LYS A 273 14.81 -2.52 0.20
C LYS A 273 13.60 -3.27 0.74
N LEU A 274 12.46 -2.58 0.89
CA LEU A 274 11.20 -3.21 1.31
C LEU A 274 10.73 -4.28 0.31
N VAL A 275 10.88 -4.01 -1.00
CA VAL A 275 10.59 -5.03 -2.03
C VAL A 275 11.48 -6.27 -1.85
N LEU A 276 12.77 -6.09 -1.54
CA LEU A 276 13.66 -7.24 -1.32
C LEU A 276 13.23 -8.07 -0.11
N ILE A 277 12.83 -7.45 1.00
CA ILE A 277 12.30 -8.17 2.19
C ILE A 277 11.09 -9.03 1.81
N LEU A 278 10.21 -8.55 0.93
CA LEU A 278 9.02 -9.28 0.50
C LEU A 278 9.35 -10.51 -0.38
N LEU A 279 10.45 -10.46 -1.11
CA LEU A 279 10.80 -11.47 -2.12
C LEU A 279 11.83 -12.51 -1.61
N THR A 280 12.36 -12.32 -0.40
CA THR A 280 13.26 -13.28 0.27
C THR A 280 12.48 -14.23 1.16
#